data_e04446120ea6939028bfae01e3224eff
#
_entry.id   e04446120ea6939028bfae01e3224eff
#
_cell.length_a   1.000
_cell.length_b   1.000
_cell.length_c   1.000
_cell.angle_alpha   90.00
_cell.angle_beta   90.00
_cell.angle_gamma   90.00
#
_symmetry.space_group_name_H-M   'P 1'
#
loop_
_entity.id
_entity.type
_entity.pdbx_description
1 polymer ?
#
loop_
_entity_poly.entity_id
_entity_poly.type
_entity_poly.pdbx_seq_one_letter_code
_entity_poly.pdbx_strand_id
1 'polypeptide(L)'
;DLIEEKNDNILIAPMIPYGACQSLADYPGTINIDSDVLYQYVYQIVDGLYKHGARKILVLNGHGGNIKTIERIGLEFDKKGAMVVMLNWWLMAWDMKPEWKGGHGGGEETAGIMAVDPSLVDMSKIDLPLEMTNLTENLVATGFRTVRFKGVEIEILRNTPKVTDNGWIGPDHPNTATVEWGQEMVQTTADYILDLIEELKKVSL
;
A
#
# COMPACT_ATOMS: atom_id res chain seq x y z
N ASP A 1 -14.94 -8.59 -1.83
CA ASP A 1 -15.84 -9.41 -2.66
C ASP A 1 -15.14 -10.69 -3.12
N LEU A 2 -14.05 -10.66 -3.95
CA LEU A 2 -13.41 -11.87 -4.49
C LEU A 2 -12.96 -12.88 -3.42
N ILE A 3 -12.51 -12.43 -2.26
CA ILE A 3 -12.12 -13.30 -1.14
C ILE A 3 -13.35 -13.82 -0.39
N GLU A 4 -14.32 -12.96 -0.13
CA GLU A 4 -15.56 -13.28 0.56
C GLU A 4 -16.38 -14.33 -0.18
N GLU A 5 -16.47 -14.21 -1.49
CA GLU A 5 -17.21 -15.16 -2.34
C GLU A 5 -16.63 -16.59 -2.30
N LYS A 6 -15.37 -16.74 -1.96
CA LYS A 6 -14.65 -18.03 -2.02
C LYS A 6 -14.37 -18.66 -0.66
N ASN A 7 -14.66 -18.01 0.46
CA ASN A 7 -14.28 -18.51 1.79
C ASN A 7 -15.25 -18.09 2.90
N ASP A 8 -15.98 -19.05 3.46
CA ASP A 8 -16.99 -18.86 4.52
C ASP A 8 -16.40 -18.82 5.94
N ASN A 9 -15.11 -19.16 6.09
CA ASN A 9 -14.48 -19.34 7.40
C ASN A 9 -13.54 -18.19 7.79
N ILE A 10 -13.79 -17.01 7.24
CA ILE A 10 -13.07 -15.77 7.56
C ILE A 10 -14.07 -14.67 7.92
N LEU A 11 -13.63 -13.78 8.80
CA LEU A 11 -14.35 -12.54 9.08
C LEU A 11 -13.65 -11.41 8.35
N ILE A 12 -14.34 -10.72 7.44
CA ILE A 12 -13.84 -9.53 6.77
C ILE A 12 -14.38 -8.32 7.51
N ALA A 13 -13.47 -7.56 8.13
CA ALA A 13 -13.83 -6.31 8.80
C ALA A 13 -14.04 -5.18 7.76
N PRO A 14 -14.87 -4.17 8.06
CA PRO A 14 -15.02 -3.00 7.21
C PRO A 14 -13.67 -2.33 6.91
N MET A 15 -13.53 -1.84 5.68
CA MET A 15 -12.33 -1.11 5.25
C MET A 15 -12.14 0.17 6.09
N ILE A 16 -10.90 0.47 6.46
CA ILE A 16 -10.49 1.75 7.05
C ILE A 16 -10.11 2.68 5.89
N PRO A 17 -10.91 3.71 5.59
CA PRO A 17 -10.75 4.48 4.35
C PRO A 17 -9.64 5.54 4.39
N TYR A 18 -9.14 5.88 5.58
CA TYR A 18 -8.11 6.91 5.75
C TYR A 18 -6.88 6.36 6.46
N GLY A 19 -5.71 6.89 6.12
CA GLY A 19 -4.43 6.45 6.65
C GLY A 19 -3.45 7.59 6.94
N ALA A 20 -2.23 7.24 7.30
CA ALA A 20 -1.16 8.18 7.61
C ALA A 20 -0.46 8.66 6.32
N CYS A 21 -0.89 9.79 5.79
CA CYS A 21 -0.41 10.39 4.53
C CYS A 21 0.39 11.67 4.75
N GLN A 22 1.11 11.80 5.86
CA GLN A 22 1.80 13.06 6.26
C GLN A 22 2.70 13.65 5.17
N SER A 23 3.44 12.83 4.44
CA SER A 23 4.35 13.31 3.39
C SER A 23 3.64 13.82 2.14
N LEU A 24 2.36 13.51 1.99
CA LEU A 24 1.50 13.88 0.87
C LEU A 24 0.44 14.93 1.27
N ALA A 25 0.43 15.38 2.52
CA ALA A 25 -0.63 16.22 3.09
C ALA A 25 -0.79 17.58 2.38
N ASP A 26 0.25 18.05 1.70
CA ASP A 26 0.23 19.33 0.98
C ASP A 26 -0.44 19.24 -0.41
N TYR A 27 -0.72 18.03 -0.91
CA TYR A 27 -1.44 17.87 -2.18
C TYR A 27 -2.94 18.03 -2.00
N PRO A 28 -3.63 18.69 -2.94
CA PRO A 28 -5.08 18.87 -2.89
C PRO A 28 -5.84 17.55 -2.79
N GLY A 29 -6.81 17.49 -1.88
CA GLY A 29 -7.65 16.31 -1.67
C GLY A 29 -7.07 15.27 -0.72
N THR A 30 -5.82 15.40 -0.28
CA THR A 30 -5.24 14.47 0.71
C THR A 30 -5.85 14.69 2.09
N ILE A 31 -6.39 13.62 2.66
CA ILE A 31 -6.84 13.59 4.06
C ILE A 31 -5.83 12.75 4.84
N ASN A 32 -5.03 13.42 5.65
CA ASN A 32 -4.05 12.76 6.50
C ASN A 32 -4.63 12.48 7.88
N ILE A 33 -4.44 11.25 8.37
CA ILE A 33 -4.63 10.91 9.77
C ILE A 33 -3.25 10.86 10.44
N ASP A 34 -3.10 11.55 11.55
CA ASP A 34 -1.87 11.47 12.35
C ASP A 34 -1.56 10.02 12.74
N SER A 35 -0.28 9.65 12.69
CA SER A 35 0.14 8.26 12.91
C SER A 35 -0.22 7.73 14.29
N ASP A 36 -0.22 8.59 15.33
CA ASP A 36 -0.61 8.19 16.68
C ASP A 36 -2.14 8.02 16.79
N VAL A 37 -2.91 8.84 16.10
CA VAL A 37 -4.38 8.69 16.01
C VAL A 37 -4.73 7.41 15.26
N LEU A 38 -4.09 7.17 14.11
CA LEU A 38 -4.27 5.93 13.34
C LEU A 38 -3.91 4.70 14.18
N TYR A 39 -2.78 4.76 14.92
CA TYR A 39 -2.39 3.68 15.82
C TYR A 39 -3.48 3.40 16.86
N GLN A 40 -3.98 4.41 17.55
CA GLN A 40 -5.02 4.22 18.57
C GLN A 40 -6.30 3.62 17.97
N TYR A 41 -6.69 4.09 16.80
CA TYR A 41 -7.90 3.62 16.13
C TYR A 41 -7.77 2.16 15.69
N VAL A 42 -6.72 1.82 14.94
CA VAL A 42 -6.49 0.45 14.45
C VAL A 42 -6.22 -0.51 15.61
N TYR A 43 -5.45 -0.07 16.64
CA TYR A 43 -5.22 -0.88 17.83
C TYR A 43 -6.54 -1.29 18.52
N GLN A 44 -7.49 -0.37 18.68
CA GLN A 44 -8.77 -0.68 19.31
C GLN A 44 -9.61 -1.66 18.50
N ILE A 45 -9.54 -1.59 17.16
CA ILE A 45 -10.20 -2.57 16.28
C ILE A 45 -9.58 -3.96 16.50
N VAL A 46 -8.27 -4.06 16.43
CA VAL A 46 -7.53 -5.32 16.60
C VAL A 46 -7.74 -5.88 18.03
N ASP A 47 -7.74 -5.03 19.06
CA ASP A 47 -7.99 -5.42 20.45
C ASP A 47 -9.43 -5.95 20.65
N GLY A 48 -10.39 -5.31 19.98
CA GLY A 48 -11.77 -5.81 19.96
C GLY A 48 -11.87 -7.20 19.33
N LEU A 49 -11.28 -7.40 18.17
CA LEU A 49 -11.24 -8.70 17.51
C LEU A 49 -10.52 -9.75 18.38
N TYR A 50 -9.39 -9.39 18.97
CA TYR A 50 -8.63 -10.26 19.88
C TYR A 50 -9.45 -10.66 21.11
N LYS A 51 -10.17 -9.73 21.76
CA LYS A 51 -11.06 -10.01 22.91
C LYS A 51 -12.17 -10.98 22.56
N HIS A 52 -12.63 -10.96 21.31
CA HIS A 52 -13.64 -11.89 20.82
C HIS A 52 -13.07 -13.18 20.20
N GLY A 53 -11.80 -13.46 20.43
CA GLY A 53 -11.19 -14.76 20.10
C GLY A 53 -10.35 -14.78 18.83
N ALA A 54 -10.27 -13.71 18.04
CA ALA A 54 -9.37 -13.66 16.91
C ALA A 54 -7.91 -13.78 17.38
N ARG A 55 -7.16 -14.68 16.75
CA ARG A 55 -5.74 -14.90 17.05
C ARG A 55 -4.86 -14.76 15.82
N LYS A 56 -5.45 -14.81 14.64
CA LYS A 56 -4.78 -14.63 13.35
C LYS A 56 -5.50 -13.52 12.63
N ILE A 57 -4.82 -12.42 12.38
CA ILE A 57 -5.39 -11.19 11.81
C ILE A 57 -4.53 -10.83 10.60
N LEU A 58 -5.15 -10.80 9.41
CA LEU A 58 -4.49 -10.37 8.19
C LEU A 58 -4.91 -8.95 7.87
N VAL A 59 -3.94 -8.09 7.67
CA VAL A 59 -4.11 -6.69 7.27
C VAL A 59 -3.63 -6.52 5.84
N LEU A 60 -4.55 -6.30 4.91
CA LEU A 60 -4.22 -5.87 3.56
C LEU A 60 -4.00 -4.36 3.56
N ASN A 61 -2.74 -3.96 3.52
CA ASN A 61 -2.36 -2.56 3.59
C ASN A 61 -2.36 -1.90 2.22
N GLY A 62 -3.10 -0.82 2.10
CA GLY A 62 -3.23 -0.03 0.86
C GLY A 62 -2.25 1.14 0.75
N HIS A 63 -1.44 1.46 1.80
CA HIS A 63 -0.62 2.66 1.76
C HIS A 63 0.66 2.53 2.61
N GLY A 64 1.79 2.97 2.03
CA GLY A 64 3.11 2.87 2.66
C GLY A 64 3.24 3.61 3.99
N GLY A 65 2.55 4.72 4.17
CA GLY A 65 2.55 5.49 5.41
C GLY A 65 2.00 4.73 6.64
N ASN A 66 1.20 3.70 6.41
CA ASN A 66 0.59 2.90 7.49
C ASN A 66 1.54 1.82 8.06
N ILE A 67 2.60 1.47 7.34
CA ILE A 67 3.46 0.30 7.66
C ILE A 67 3.90 0.32 9.11
N LYS A 68 4.50 1.41 9.58
CA LYS A 68 5.02 1.51 10.95
C LYS A 68 3.94 1.38 12.03
N THR A 69 2.75 1.87 11.73
CA THR A 69 1.59 1.72 12.62
C THR A 69 1.18 0.25 12.73
N ILE A 70 1.07 -0.44 11.61
CA ILE A 70 0.67 -1.86 11.57
C ILE A 70 1.75 -2.74 12.20
N GLU A 71 3.03 -2.49 11.92
CA GLU A 71 4.17 -3.18 12.55
C GLU A 71 4.14 -3.08 14.07
N ARG A 72 3.93 -1.86 14.60
CA ARG A 72 3.83 -1.64 16.05
C ARG A 72 2.70 -2.44 16.65
N ILE A 73 1.52 -2.42 16.05
CA ILE A 73 0.35 -3.20 16.49
C ILE A 73 0.66 -4.69 16.44
N GLY A 74 1.22 -5.17 15.34
CA GLY A 74 1.59 -6.58 15.16
C GLY A 74 2.50 -7.09 16.27
N LEU A 75 3.57 -6.36 16.58
CA LEU A 75 4.51 -6.72 17.64
C LEU A 75 3.90 -6.67 19.05
N GLU A 76 2.94 -5.79 19.29
CA GLU A 76 2.23 -5.74 20.58
C GLU A 76 1.27 -6.92 20.76
N PHE A 77 0.59 -7.35 19.69
CA PHE A 77 -0.31 -8.50 19.73
C PHE A 77 0.42 -9.84 19.68
N ASP A 78 1.60 -9.91 19.06
CA ASP A 78 2.48 -11.08 19.16
C ASP A 78 2.80 -11.42 20.62
N LYS A 79 3.13 -10.44 21.45
CA LYS A 79 3.35 -10.62 22.90
C LYS A 79 2.11 -11.12 23.66
N LYS A 80 0.93 -10.98 23.07
CA LYS A 80 -0.34 -11.48 23.61
C LYS A 80 -0.73 -12.86 23.05
N GLY A 81 0.12 -13.47 22.20
CA GLY A 81 -0.17 -14.74 21.55
C GLY A 81 -1.15 -14.63 20.38
N ALA A 82 -1.14 -13.52 19.67
CA ALA A 82 -1.85 -13.37 18.41
C ALA A 82 -0.90 -13.01 17.28
N MET A 83 -1.17 -13.51 16.09
CA MET A 83 -0.41 -13.22 14.88
C MET A 83 -1.12 -12.13 14.07
N VAL A 84 -0.41 -11.07 13.74
CA VAL A 84 -0.85 -10.06 12.77
C VAL A 84 0.02 -10.17 11.54
N VAL A 85 -0.59 -10.49 10.40
CA VAL A 85 0.06 -10.60 9.10
C VAL A 85 -0.22 -9.32 8.32
N MET A 86 0.81 -8.62 7.85
CA MET A 86 0.66 -7.44 7.01
C MET A 86 1.05 -7.77 5.57
N LEU A 87 0.14 -7.53 4.64
CA LEU A 87 0.38 -7.59 3.21
C LEU A 87 0.35 -6.17 2.64
N ASN A 88 1.47 -5.70 2.13
CA ASN A 88 1.53 -4.48 1.34
C ASN A 88 1.22 -4.85 -0.11
N TRP A 89 0.04 -4.50 -0.62
CA TRP A 89 -0.48 -5.01 -1.88
C TRP A 89 0.49 -4.81 -3.06
N TRP A 90 1.15 -3.66 -3.13
CA TRP A 90 2.10 -3.33 -4.20
C TRP A 90 3.37 -4.19 -4.15
N LEU A 91 3.95 -4.43 -2.95
CA LEU A 91 5.13 -5.28 -2.81
C LEU A 91 4.80 -6.72 -3.20
N MET A 92 3.64 -7.19 -2.78
CA MET A 92 3.14 -8.52 -3.15
C MET A 92 2.94 -8.65 -4.66
N ALA A 93 2.34 -7.66 -5.31
CA ALA A 93 2.16 -7.64 -6.76
C ALA A 93 3.51 -7.67 -7.49
N TRP A 94 4.51 -6.91 -7.02
CA TRP A 94 5.86 -6.89 -7.61
C TRP A 94 6.60 -8.22 -7.47
N ASP A 95 6.43 -8.91 -6.34
CA ASP A 95 7.02 -10.23 -6.11
C ASP A 95 6.35 -11.31 -6.96
N MET A 96 5.05 -11.18 -7.24
CA MET A 96 4.32 -12.12 -8.10
C MET A 96 4.72 -11.98 -9.57
N LYS A 97 4.77 -10.74 -10.07
CA LYS A 97 5.15 -10.42 -11.45
C LYS A 97 5.99 -9.15 -11.50
N PRO A 98 7.30 -9.27 -11.80
CA PRO A 98 8.19 -8.11 -11.90
C PRO A 98 7.73 -7.02 -12.88
N GLU A 99 6.99 -7.39 -13.93
CA GLU A 99 6.40 -6.46 -14.91
C GLU A 99 5.28 -5.58 -14.32
N TRP A 100 4.73 -5.95 -13.16
CA TRP A 100 3.75 -5.14 -12.43
C TRP A 100 4.41 -4.09 -11.54
N LYS A 101 5.74 -4.10 -11.45
CA LYS A 101 6.46 -3.17 -10.60
C LYS A 101 6.28 -1.74 -11.10
N GLY A 102 5.57 -0.98 -10.29
CA GLY A 102 5.29 0.41 -10.52
C GLY A 102 5.90 1.34 -9.49
N GLY A 103 5.36 2.53 -9.43
CA GLY A 103 5.67 3.57 -8.46
C GLY A 103 4.39 4.27 -8.02
N HIS A 104 4.53 5.38 -7.29
CA HIS A 104 3.38 6.13 -6.84
C HIS A 104 2.75 6.94 -7.99
N GLY A 105 1.44 6.79 -8.18
CA GLY A 105 0.71 7.43 -9.26
C GLY A 105 1.08 6.91 -10.66
N GLY A 106 1.64 5.72 -10.76
CA GLY A 106 2.06 5.09 -12.01
C GLY A 106 1.01 4.16 -12.61
N GLY A 107 1.45 3.34 -13.56
CA GLY A 107 0.58 2.41 -14.29
C GLY A 107 -0.04 1.33 -13.40
N GLU A 108 0.70 0.82 -12.43
CA GLU A 108 0.22 -0.18 -11.48
C GLU A 108 -1.00 0.30 -10.68
N GLU A 109 -0.87 1.46 -10.02
CA GLU A 109 -1.98 2.02 -9.22
C GLU A 109 -3.16 2.41 -10.11
N THR A 110 -2.87 2.99 -11.28
CA THR A 110 -3.90 3.34 -12.28
C THR A 110 -4.64 2.10 -12.78
N ALA A 111 -3.94 1.01 -13.10
CA ALA A 111 -4.55 -0.26 -13.50
C ALA A 111 -5.41 -0.86 -12.38
N GLY A 112 -4.96 -0.76 -11.11
CA GLY A 112 -5.74 -1.18 -9.96
C GLY A 112 -7.08 -0.46 -9.84
N ILE A 113 -7.13 0.85 -10.09
CA ILE A 113 -8.38 1.62 -10.14
C ILE A 113 -9.24 1.21 -11.34
N MET A 114 -8.63 1.05 -12.53
CA MET A 114 -9.34 0.60 -13.73
C MET A 114 -9.99 -0.78 -13.57
N ALA A 115 -9.41 -1.65 -12.75
CA ALA A 115 -9.99 -2.96 -12.45
C ALA A 115 -11.32 -2.87 -11.70
N VAL A 116 -11.49 -1.81 -10.89
CA VAL A 116 -12.73 -1.55 -10.14
C VAL A 116 -13.75 -0.87 -11.04
N ASP A 117 -13.37 0.25 -11.63
CA ASP A 117 -14.21 1.01 -12.57
C ASP A 117 -13.33 1.90 -13.45
N PRO A 118 -13.19 1.61 -14.75
CA PRO A 118 -12.37 2.41 -15.66
C PRO A 118 -12.82 3.88 -15.78
N SER A 119 -14.10 4.18 -15.49
CA SER A 119 -14.63 5.54 -15.56
C SER A 119 -14.09 6.47 -14.47
N LEU A 120 -13.45 5.90 -13.42
CA LEU A 120 -12.79 6.66 -12.35
C LEU A 120 -11.42 7.22 -12.76
N VAL A 121 -10.90 6.81 -13.93
CA VAL A 121 -9.60 7.24 -14.42
C VAL A 121 -9.78 8.16 -15.64
N ASP A 122 -9.32 9.39 -15.49
CA ASP A 122 -9.30 10.38 -16.59
C ASP A 122 -7.85 10.59 -17.06
N MET A 123 -7.44 9.82 -18.08
CA MET A 123 -6.09 9.90 -18.65
C MET A 123 -5.78 11.27 -19.27
N SER A 124 -6.76 12.10 -19.56
CA SER A 124 -6.56 13.46 -20.05
C SER A 124 -6.06 14.43 -18.97
N LYS A 125 -6.13 14.02 -17.72
CA LYS A 125 -5.69 14.79 -16.53
C LYS A 125 -4.27 14.47 -16.06
N ILE A 126 -3.52 13.68 -16.81
CA ILE A 126 -2.11 13.45 -16.49
C ILE A 126 -1.38 14.80 -16.55
N ASP A 127 -0.83 15.19 -15.39
CA ASP A 127 -0.09 16.43 -15.25
C ASP A 127 1.40 16.18 -15.60
N LEU A 128 1.88 16.81 -16.63
CA LEU A 128 3.25 16.68 -17.13
C LEU A 128 4.09 17.90 -16.77
N PRO A 129 5.40 17.74 -16.54
CA PRO A 129 6.21 16.51 -16.68
C PRO A 129 6.08 15.57 -15.49
N LEU A 130 6.28 14.25 -15.73
CA LEU A 130 6.40 13.22 -14.69
C LEU A 130 7.86 13.14 -14.26
N GLU A 131 8.27 14.02 -13.37
CA GLU A 131 9.66 14.18 -12.98
C GLU A 131 9.83 14.22 -11.45
N MET A 132 10.97 13.74 -10.99
CA MET A 132 11.41 13.92 -9.62
C MET A 132 12.51 14.99 -9.55
N THR A 133 12.38 15.90 -8.58
CA THR A 133 13.34 16.99 -8.36
C THR A 133 14.61 16.47 -7.71
N ASN A 134 15.72 16.54 -8.41
CA ASN A 134 17.05 16.26 -7.87
C ASN A 134 17.47 17.31 -6.85
N LEU A 135 18.20 16.92 -5.81
CA LEU A 135 18.77 17.88 -4.87
C LEU A 135 19.96 18.63 -5.46
N THR A 136 20.79 17.93 -6.22
CA THR A 136 21.87 18.45 -7.04
C THR A 136 22.07 17.55 -8.24
N GLU A 137 22.92 17.91 -9.20
CA GLU A 137 23.26 17.04 -10.33
C GLU A 137 23.81 15.67 -9.91
N ASN A 138 24.42 15.57 -8.72
CA ASN A 138 25.02 14.35 -8.18
C ASN A 138 24.18 13.65 -7.12
N LEU A 139 23.11 14.28 -6.62
CA LEU A 139 22.15 13.74 -5.66
C LEU A 139 20.81 13.55 -6.38
N VAL A 140 20.70 12.44 -7.12
CA VAL A 140 19.57 12.15 -8.01
C VAL A 140 18.44 11.51 -7.23
N ALA A 141 17.24 12.07 -7.33
CA ALA A 141 16.05 11.52 -6.69
C ALA A 141 15.70 10.13 -7.29
N THR A 142 15.43 9.16 -6.43
CA THR A 142 15.06 7.78 -6.81
C THR A 142 13.77 7.30 -6.16
N GLY A 143 13.16 8.12 -5.29
CA GLY A 143 11.92 7.80 -4.60
C GLY A 143 11.52 8.90 -3.63
N PHE A 144 10.49 8.66 -2.82
CA PHE A 144 9.96 9.61 -1.83
C PHE A 144 11.02 10.22 -0.90
N ARG A 145 11.96 9.39 -0.45
CA ARG A 145 12.99 9.75 0.53
C ARG A 145 14.38 9.39 0.05
N THR A 146 14.48 8.68 -1.07
CA THR A 146 15.75 8.15 -1.54
C THR A 146 16.37 9.05 -2.60
N VAL A 147 17.68 9.19 -2.51
CA VAL A 147 18.52 9.79 -3.53
C VAL A 147 19.71 8.87 -3.78
N ARG A 148 20.23 8.89 -5.00
CA ARG A 148 21.42 8.13 -5.37
C ARG A 148 22.63 9.06 -5.43
N PHE A 149 23.70 8.67 -4.72
CA PHE A 149 25.00 9.32 -4.76
C PHE A 149 26.09 8.30 -5.01
N LYS A 150 26.84 8.45 -6.09
CA LYS A 150 27.94 7.53 -6.49
C LYS A 150 27.51 6.05 -6.49
N GLY A 151 26.31 5.76 -6.96
CA GLY A 151 25.76 4.41 -7.04
C GLY A 151 25.12 3.89 -5.77
N VAL A 152 25.23 4.59 -4.65
CA VAL A 152 24.64 4.21 -3.36
C VAL A 152 23.33 4.97 -3.16
N GLU A 153 22.27 4.28 -2.76
CA GLU A 153 21.02 4.90 -2.32
C GLU A 153 21.11 5.27 -0.84
N ILE A 154 20.74 6.52 -0.53
CA ILE A 154 20.68 7.06 0.82
C ILE A 154 19.32 7.69 1.06
N GLU A 155 18.85 7.69 2.31
CA GLU A 155 17.61 8.35 2.68
C GLU A 155 17.86 9.83 3.06
N ILE A 156 17.05 10.71 2.45
CA ILE A 156 16.95 12.12 2.82
C ILE A 156 15.49 12.41 3.14
N LEU A 157 15.21 12.65 4.40
CA LEU A 157 13.85 12.82 4.91
C LEU A 157 13.32 14.21 4.51
N ARG A 158 12.40 14.23 3.54
CA ARG A 158 11.77 15.44 3.00
C ARG A 158 10.31 15.14 2.63
N ASN A 159 9.45 16.16 2.65
CA ASN A 159 8.08 16.03 2.19
C ASN A 159 8.02 15.85 0.67
N THR A 160 7.03 15.12 0.19
CA THR A 160 6.87 14.75 -1.21
C THR A 160 6.81 15.93 -2.18
N PRO A 161 6.20 17.10 -1.87
CA PRO A 161 6.25 18.27 -2.75
C PRO A 161 7.65 18.81 -3.04
N LYS A 162 8.66 18.43 -2.24
CA LYS A 162 10.08 18.72 -2.54
C LYS A 162 10.74 17.68 -3.47
N VAL A 163 10.00 16.65 -3.83
CA VAL A 163 10.44 15.56 -4.71
C VAL A 163 9.76 15.64 -6.06
N THR A 164 8.47 15.98 -6.07
CA THR A 164 7.65 16.03 -7.29
C THR A 164 6.53 17.04 -7.09
N ASP A 165 6.15 17.73 -8.16
CA ASP A 165 5.10 18.77 -8.10
C ASP A 165 3.70 18.15 -8.18
N ASN A 166 3.55 17.00 -8.85
CA ASN A 166 2.26 16.36 -9.10
C ASN A 166 2.03 15.03 -8.34
N GLY A 167 2.95 14.66 -7.45
CA GLY A 167 2.83 13.45 -6.63
C GLY A 167 3.38 12.18 -7.28
N TRP A 168 3.64 12.17 -8.59
CA TRP A 168 4.16 10.99 -9.26
C TRP A 168 5.59 10.65 -8.80
N ILE A 169 5.83 9.37 -8.50
CA ILE A 169 7.14 8.81 -8.19
C ILE A 169 7.33 7.55 -9.04
N GLY A 170 8.03 7.70 -10.16
CA GLY A 170 8.22 6.64 -11.15
C GLY A 170 9.03 5.45 -10.67
N PRO A 171 9.12 4.33 -11.41
CA PRO A 171 9.64 4.40 -12.80
C PRO A 171 8.59 4.34 -13.93
N ASP A 172 7.37 3.97 -13.66
CA ASP A 172 6.35 3.69 -14.66
C ASP A 172 5.45 4.91 -14.94
N HIS A 173 4.89 4.95 -16.13
CA HIS A 173 3.98 6.01 -16.56
C HIS A 173 2.53 5.52 -16.42
N PRO A 174 1.58 6.33 -15.91
CA PRO A 174 0.18 5.92 -15.75
C PRO A 174 -0.50 5.49 -17.07
N ASN A 175 -0.05 5.98 -18.24
CA ASN A 175 -0.60 5.57 -19.54
C ASN A 175 -0.23 4.14 -19.95
N THR A 176 0.59 3.43 -19.19
CA THR A 176 0.85 2.00 -19.41
C THR A 176 -0.27 1.13 -18.83
N ALA A 177 -1.14 1.70 -17.99
CA ALA A 177 -2.23 0.99 -17.35
C ALA A 177 -3.29 0.51 -18.36
N THR A 178 -3.78 -0.70 -18.14
CA THR A 178 -4.94 -1.24 -18.85
C THR A 178 -5.91 -1.91 -17.88
N VAL A 179 -7.17 -2.03 -18.29
CA VAL A 179 -8.19 -2.73 -17.50
C VAL A 179 -7.79 -4.19 -17.29
N GLU A 180 -7.28 -4.84 -18.34
CA GLU A 180 -6.86 -6.24 -18.32
C GLU A 180 -5.72 -6.47 -17.33
N TRP A 181 -4.71 -5.60 -17.33
CA TRP A 181 -3.62 -5.64 -16.33
C TRP A 181 -4.17 -5.54 -14.92
N GLY A 182 -5.01 -4.54 -14.68
CA GLY A 182 -5.60 -4.34 -13.36
C GLY A 182 -6.44 -5.54 -12.89
N GLN A 183 -7.28 -6.08 -13.75
CA GLN A 183 -8.10 -7.25 -13.45
C GLN A 183 -7.25 -8.51 -13.17
N GLU A 184 -6.23 -8.78 -13.96
CA GLU A 184 -5.30 -9.88 -13.73
C GLU A 184 -4.58 -9.72 -12.40
N MET A 185 -4.07 -8.51 -12.10
CA MET A 185 -3.35 -8.22 -10.86
C MET A 185 -4.24 -8.41 -9.63
N VAL A 186 -5.44 -7.85 -9.63
CA VAL A 186 -6.40 -7.96 -8.52
C VAL A 186 -6.84 -9.42 -8.30
N GLN A 187 -7.13 -10.16 -9.39
CA GLN A 187 -7.51 -11.56 -9.29
C GLN A 187 -6.37 -12.43 -8.75
N THR A 188 -5.16 -12.28 -9.29
CA THR A 188 -3.98 -13.05 -8.85
C THR A 188 -3.66 -12.77 -7.39
N THR A 189 -3.77 -11.51 -6.97
CA THR A 189 -3.57 -11.09 -5.58
C THR A 189 -4.62 -11.72 -4.66
N ALA A 190 -5.89 -11.74 -5.06
CA ALA A 190 -6.96 -12.35 -4.28
C ALA A 190 -6.77 -13.86 -4.13
N ASP A 191 -6.40 -14.56 -5.20
CA ASP A 191 -6.15 -16.01 -5.17
C ASP A 191 -4.96 -16.34 -4.25
N TYR A 192 -3.87 -15.57 -4.31
CA TYR A 192 -2.74 -15.71 -3.39
C TYR A 192 -3.14 -15.50 -1.92
N ILE A 193 -3.97 -14.49 -1.63
CA ILE A 193 -4.44 -14.25 -0.25
C ILE A 193 -5.27 -15.42 0.25
N LEU A 194 -6.11 -16.02 -0.59
CA LEU A 194 -6.88 -17.20 -0.23
C LEU A 194 -5.98 -18.39 0.12
N ASP A 195 -4.98 -18.68 -0.69
CA ASP A 195 -4.00 -19.74 -0.43
C ASP A 195 -3.22 -19.47 0.86
N LEU A 196 -2.78 -18.23 1.07
CA LEU A 196 -2.10 -17.82 2.31
C LEU A 196 -2.98 -18.00 3.54
N ILE A 197 -4.27 -17.68 3.46
CA ILE A 197 -5.23 -17.90 4.57
C ILE A 197 -5.28 -19.37 4.95
N GLU A 198 -5.32 -20.28 3.99
CA GLU A 198 -5.32 -21.71 4.27
C GLU A 198 -4.01 -22.18 4.93
N GLU A 199 -2.87 -21.61 4.58
CA GLU A 199 -1.61 -21.88 5.29
C GLU A 199 -1.61 -21.28 6.69
N LEU A 200 -2.09 -20.05 6.85
CA LEU A 200 -2.16 -19.42 8.17
C LEU A 200 -3.08 -20.17 9.13
N LYS A 201 -4.15 -20.82 8.64
CA LYS A 201 -5.01 -21.66 9.48
C LYS A 201 -4.26 -22.82 10.13
N LYS A 202 -3.20 -23.35 9.50
CA LYS A 202 -2.39 -24.47 10.00
C LYS A 202 -1.39 -24.07 11.09
N VAL A 203 -1.09 -22.79 11.24
CA VAL A 203 -0.15 -22.28 12.25
C VAL A 203 -0.73 -22.48 13.65
N SER A 204 0.02 -23.10 14.54
CA SER A 204 -0.30 -23.16 15.98
C SER A 204 0.28 -21.94 16.70
N LEU A 205 -0.53 -21.26 17.49
CA LEU A 205 -0.16 -20.10 18.30
C LEU A 205 -0.13 -20.46 19.78
#